data_7964a53743bf4341bb1c001ce0dbcb32
#
_entry.id   7964a53743bf4341bb1c001ce0dbcb32
#
_cell.length_a   1.000
_cell.length_b   1.000
_cell.length_c   1.000
_cell.angle_alpha   90.00
_cell.angle_beta   90.00
_cell.angle_gamma   90.00
#
_symmetry.space_group_name_H-M   'P 1'
#
loop_
_entity.id
_entity.type
_entity.pdbx_description
1 polymer ?
#
loop_
_entity_poly.entity_id
_entity_poly.type
_entity_poly.pdbx_seq_one_letter_code
_entity_poly.pdbx_strand_id
1 'polypeptide(L)'
;MSVLSIKKVDIRPGVSVLAVLRHLNYKPWFALGEFVDNAVQSFIQNRAELEALEGSGFRLRVDIDIDSSPPARISIKDNAAGISLADFPRAFRPAAVPPDRSGLCEFGMGMKSAACWFAPRWSVRTSALGEAVARTIRFDIENIVTDDIQELEIEEQRAQAEHHFTEVILEDTFHVPVGRTINKLKEHLTDIYRVFMREGLLELWFKGERLEYESPPILIAPYFKEKGALARTWRKPVDFDFGAGLSVHGFAALREPASTTRAGFALFRRGRLIQGSGDEGYRPPHIFGQANSYRYQRLFGELHLDGFEVSHTKDGFRWDENEQPFLELLKDHLDSEELPLLKQAEGYRSRAPRGQLTAAAQQAVSSTTEAMQSKLPEVLPVLAAADTVETPSQEPPPQPTLASRRFDIRFRDRAWSIHVEITYDPAESQWLVLSDSGEIRDEPRKIDIRLSMAHPFMTRFAQSGAEGLEGLLRVAAAIALAEVLARDAGVRTAGTIRRNMNDILRDALSEAPQPPAFENSPRGQMRRYLE
;
A
#
# COMPACT_ATOMS: atom_id res chain seq x y z
N MET A 1 -11.26 -63.44 13.77
CA MET A 1 -11.21 -62.00 13.34
C MET A 1 -10.33 -61.93 12.09
N SER A 2 -10.93 -61.71 10.91
CA SER A 2 -10.14 -61.52 9.69
C SER A 2 -9.51 -60.12 9.70
N VAL A 3 -8.20 -60.09 9.67
CA VAL A 3 -7.45 -58.81 9.50
C VAL A 3 -7.79 -58.28 8.11
N LEU A 4 -8.59 -57.21 8.04
CA LEU A 4 -8.85 -56.47 6.81
C LEU A 4 -7.51 -55.89 6.30
N SER A 5 -6.94 -56.56 5.30
CA SER A 5 -5.72 -56.10 4.65
C SER A 5 -6.08 -55.04 3.61
N ILE A 6 -6.00 -53.75 3.96
CA ILE A 6 -6.14 -52.63 3.01
C ILE A 6 -4.90 -52.62 2.12
N LYS A 7 -5.09 -52.94 0.82
CA LYS A 7 -4.01 -52.97 -0.18
C LYS A 7 -3.92 -51.70 -1.05
N LYS A 8 -4.93 -50.84 -1.01
CA LYS A 8 -4.99 -49.58 -1.77
C LYS A 8 -5.71 -48.53 -0.94
N VAL A 9 -5.29 -47.26 -1.06
CA VAL A 9 -5.90 -46.10 -0.43
C VAL A 9 -6.25 -45.11 -1.53
N ASP A 10 -7.46 -44.55 -1.48
CA ASP A 10 -7.85 -43.45 -2.36
C ASP A 10 -7.19 -42.14 -1.87
N ILE A 11 -6.43 -41.49 -2.73
CA ILE A 11 -5.67 -40.26 -2.43
C ILE A 11 -6.28 -39.03 -3.12
N ARG A 12 -7.45 -39.16 -3.77
CA ARG A 12 -8.16 -38.04 -4.38
C ARG A 12 -8.70 -37.12 -3.29
N PRO A 13 -8.47 -35.80 -3.37
CA PRO A 13 -9.05 -34.87 -2.41
C PRO A 13 -10.59 -34.87 -2.57
N GLY A 14 -11.30 -35.07 -1.48
CA GLY A 14 -12.76 -34.90 -1.43
C GLY A 14 -13.14 -33.40 -1.42
N VAL A 15 -14.46 -33.13 -1.51
CA VAL A 15 -15.02 -31.76 -1.48
C VAL A 15 -14.71 -31.02 -0.17
N SER A 16 -14.40 -31.73 0.91
CA SER A 16 -13.97 -31.18 2.19
C SER A 16 -12.74 -30.26 2.10
N VAL A 17 -11.93 -30.39 1.04
CA VAL A 17 -10.80 -29.46 0.79
C VAL A 17 -11.29 -28.00 0.68
N LEU A 18 -12.50 -27.75 0.19
CA LEU A 18 -13.06 -26.42 0.07
C LEU A 18 -13.22 -25.71 1.43
N ALA A 19 -13.61 -26.47 2.48
CA ALA A 19 -13.72 -25.93 3.84
C ALA A 19 -12.34 -25.59 4.44
N VAL A 20 -11.28 -26.33 4.06
CA VAL A 20 -9.92 -26.05 4.53
C VAL A 20 -9.37 -24.74 3.95
N LEU A 21 -9.78 -24.37 2.74
CA LEU A 21 -9.32 -23.13 2.07
C LEU A 21 -9.69 -21.86 2.83
N ARG A 22 -10.73 -21.88 3.67
CA ARG A 22 -11.07 -20.78 4.58
C ARG A 22 -9.92 -20.41 5.53
N HIS A 23 -9.08 -21.35 5.88
CA HIS A 23 -8.01 -21.17 6.88
C HIS A 23 -6.66 -20.79 6.28
N LEU A 24 -6.61 -20.48 4.99
CA LEU A 24 -5.41 -19.97 4.35
C LEU A 24 -5.01 -18.61 4.95
N ASN A 25 -3.70 -18.37 5.07
CA ASN A 25 -3.19 -17.10 5.57
C ASN A 25 -3.10 -16.07 4.43
N TYR A 26 -4.27 -15.65 3.90
CA TYR A 26 -4.33 -14.61 2.91
C TYR A 26 -4.36 -13.21 3.52
N LYS A 27 -3.73 -12.26 2.84
CA LYS A 27 -4.05 -10.84 2.99
C LYS A 27 -5.15 -10.47 1.98
N PRO A 28 -6.12 -9.61 2.34
CA PRO A 28 -7.28 -9.33 1.48
C PRO A 28 -6.94 -8.91 0.05
N TRP A 29 -5.86 -8.13 -0.14
CA TRP A 29 -5.44 -7.68 -1.48
C TRP A 29 -4.86 -8.81 -2.34
N PHE A 30 -4.19 -9.81 -1.77
CA PHE A 30 -3.74 -10.97 -2.53
C PHE A 30 -4.92 -11.88 -2.91
N ALA A 31 -5.88 -12.06 -1.99
CA ALA A 31 -7.07 -12.83 -2.28
C ALA A 31 -7.95 -12.16 -3.37
N LEU A 32 -8.19 -10.84 -3.30
CA LEU A 32 -8.87 -10.11 -4.38
C LEU A 32 -8.06 -10.13 -5.67
N GLY A 33 -6.74 -10.11 -5.57
CA GLY A 33 -5.84 -10.22 -6.70
C GLY A 33 -6.03 -11.50 -7.52
N GLU A 34 -6.44 -12.62 -6.92
CA GLU A 34 -6.68 -13.86 -7.67
C GLU A 34 -7.82 -13.73 -8.70
N PHE A 35 -8.83 -12.90 -8.41
CA PHE A 35 -9.89 -12.62 -9.38
C PHE A 35 -9.41 -11.69 -10.49
N VAL A 36 -8.65 -10.66 -10.15
CA VAL A 36 -8.05 -9.74 -11.13
C VAL A 36 -7.04 -10.45 -12.01
N ASP A 37 -6.21 -11.34 -11.45
CA ASP A 37 -5.26 -12.18 -12.22
C ASP A 37 -5.99 -13.02 -13.27
N ASN A 38 -7.15 -13.61 -12.94
CA ASN A 38 -7.95 -14.37 -13.88
C ASN A 38 -8.51 -13.49 -15.01
N ALA A 39 -8.99 -12.30 -14.68
CA ALA A 39 -9.47 -11.34 -15.68
C ALA A 39 -8.33 -10.88 -16.61
N VAL A 40 -7.16 -10.52 -16.06
CA VAL A 40 -5.97 -10.15 -16.85
C VAL A 40 -5.52 -11.29 -17.74
N GLN A 41 -5.49 -12.52 -17.22
CA GLN A 41 -5.12 -13.71 -18.00
C GLN A 41 -6.09 -13.96 -19.15
N SER A 42 -7.39 -13.92 -18.87
CA SER A 42 -8.45 -14.08 -19.89
C SER A 42 -8.36 -13.01 -20.98
N PHE A 43 -8.13 -11.76 -20.59
CA PHE A 43 -7.96 -10.64 -21.53
C PHE A 43 -6.72 -10.82 -22.41
N ILE A 44 -5.56 -11.16 -21.84
CA ILE A 44 -4.32 -11.32 -22.61
C ILE A 44 -4.45 -12.48 -23.61
N GLN A 45 -5.04 -13.60 -23.20
CA GLN A 45 -5.21 -14.78 -24.05
C GLN A 45 -6.16 -14.56 -25.21
N ASN A 46 -7.21 -13.75 -25.03
CA ASN A 46 -8.25 -13.52 -26.04
C ASN A 46 -8.22 -12.08 -26.59
N ARG A 47 -7.08 -11.40 -26.47
CA ARG A 47 -6.97 -9.98 -26.81
C ARG A 47 -7.34 -9.69 -28.26
N ALA A 48 -6.88 -10.53 -29.19
CA ALA A 48 -7.13 -10.31 -30.61
C ALA A 48 -8.63 -10.40 -30.95
N GLU A 49 -9.34 -11.36 -30.37
CA GLU A 49 -10.78 -11.53 -30.56
C GLU A 49 -11.57 -10.41 -29.90
N LEU A 50 -11.17 -9.99 -28.69
CA LEU A 50 -11.80 -8.87 -27.98
C LEU A 50 -11.60 -7.54 -28.72
N GLU A 51 -10.40 -7.26 -29.19
CA GLU A 51 -10.11 -6.05 -29.99
C GLU A 51 -10.81 -6.08 -31.37
N ALA A 52 -11.03 -7.25 -31.93
CA ALA A 52 -11.80 -7.41 -33.20
C ALA A 52 -13.28 -7.07 -33.00
N LEU A 53 -13.86 -7.40 -31.84
CA LEU A 53 -15.25 -7.15 -31.51
C LEU A 53 -15.48 -5.72 -31.02
N GLU A 54 -14.71 -5.29 -30.03
CA GLU A 54 -14.92 -4.04 -29.28
C GLU A 54 -14.12 -2.85 -29.85
N GLY A 55 -13.18 -3.12 -30.74
CA GLY A 55 -12.27 -2.13 -31.33
C GLY A 55 -10.86 -2.13 -30.73
N SER A 56 -9.89 -1.61 -31.50
CA SER A 56 -8.46 -1.62 -31.16
C SER A 56 -8.06 -0.83 -29.89
N GLY A 57 -9.00 -0.10 -29.30
CA GLY A 57 -8.79 0.64 -28.05
C GLY A 57 -9.42 -0.04 -26.84
N PHE A 58 -9.93 -1.25 -26.99
CA PHE A 58 -10.58 -1.99 -25.91
C PHE A 58 -9.59 -2.25 -24.76
N ARG A 59 -10.06 -2.02 -23.54
CA ARG A 59 -9.28 -2.21 -22.31
C ARG A 59 -10.01 -3.13 -21.36
N LEU A 60 -9.25 -3.96 -20.69
CA LEU A 60 -9.79 -4.71 -19.58
C LEU A 60 -10.24 -3.75 -18.48
N ARG A 61 -11.49 -3.89 -18.06
CA ARG A 61 -12.03 -3.22 -16.89
C ARG A 61 -12.42 -4.26 -15.85
N VAL A 62 -11.95 -4.04 -14.62
CA VAL A 62 -12.34 -4.86 -13.46
C VAL A 62 -12.93 -3.93 -12.41
N ASP A 63 -14.18 -4.18 -12.03
CA ASP A 63 -14.89 -3.45 -10.98
C ASP A 63 -14.94 -4.32 -9.71
N ILE A 64 -14.48 -3.78 -8.60
CA ILE A 64 -14.56 -4.40 -7.27
C ILE A 64 -15.49 -3.54 -6.41
N ASP A 65 -16.57 -4.12 -5.92
CA ASP A 65 -17.48 -3.45 -5.00
C ASP A 65 -17.61 -4.22 -3.68
N ILE A 66 -17.69 -3.50 -2.58
CA ILE A 66 -17.80 -4.04 -1.22
C ILE A 66 -18.96 -3.36 -0.52
N ASP A 67 -20.01 -4.12 -0.25
CA ASP A 67 -21.07 -3.73 0.66
C ASP A 67 -20.80 -4.36 2.05
N SER A 68 -20.52 -3.50 3.01
CA SER A 68 -20.25 -3.92 4.39
C SER A 68 -21.51 -4.04 5.25
N SER A 69 -22.68 -3.73 4.70
CA SER A 69 -23.98 -3.88 5.39
C SER A 69 -24.29 -5.37 5.56
N PRO A 70 -24.72 -5.84 6.75
CA PRO A 70 -25.09 -7.24 6.94
C PRO A 70 -26.36 -7.63 6.14
N PRO A 71 -26.34 -8.76 5.40
CA PRO A 71 -25.22 -9.65 5.15
C PRO A 71 -24.19 -9.06 4.17
N ALA A 72 -22.92 -9.01 4.61
CA ALA A 72 -21.87 -8.35 3.84
C ALA A 72 -21.56 -9.09 2.53
N ARG A 73 -21.34 -8.33 1.46
CA ARG A 73 -21.16 -8.84 0.11
C ARG A 73 -19.97 -8.18 -0.58
N ILE A 74 -19.21 -8.97 -1.34
CA ILE A 74 -18.18 -8.46 -2.25
C ILE A 74 -18.55 -8.94 -3.66
N SER A 75 -18.49 -8.04 -4.64
CA SER A 75 -18.65 -8.38 -6.05
C SER A 75 -17.42 -7.96 -6.84
N ILE A 76 -16.97 -8.83 -7.72
CA ILE A 76 -15.87 -8.59 -8.65
C ILE A 76 -16.40 -8.89 -10.06
N LYS A 77 -16.37 -7.89 -10.94
CA LYS A 77 -16.86 -8.01 -12.31
C LYS A 77 -15.80 -7.55 -13.28
N ASP A 78 -15.57 -8.32 -14.33
CA ASP A 78 -14.69 -7.97 -15.42
C ASP A 78 -15.42 -8.02 -16.79
N ASN A 79 -14.82 -7.37 -17.79
CA ASN A 79 -15.23 -7.40 -19.18
C ASN A 79 -14.24 -8.20 -20.05
N ALA A 80 -13.55 -9.19 -19.48
CA ALA A 80 -12.70 -10.11 -20.23
C ALA A 80 -13.55 -11.11 -21.05
N ALA A 81 -12.92 -12.08 -21.69
CA ALA A 81 -13.60 -13.00 -22.61
C ALA A 81 -14.61 -13.96 -21.95
N GLY A 82 -14.79 -13.91 -20.63
CA GLY A 82 -15.61 -14.86 -19.89
C GLY A 82 -14.98 -16.24 -19.75
N ILE A 83 -15.76 -17.22 -19.26
CA ILE A 83 -15.34 -18.62 -19.10
C ILE A 83 -16.15 -19.48 -20.09
N SER A 84 -15.47 -20.08 -21.07
CA SER A 84 -16.10 -20.93 -22.06
C SER A 84 -16.62 -22.23 -21.44
N LEU A 85 -17.64 -22.86 -22.06
CA LEU A 85 -18.15 -24.16 -21.61
C LEU A 85 -17.04 -25.22 -21.54
N ALA A 86 -16.09 -25.18 -22.47
CA ALA A 86 -14.96 -26.10 -22.49
C ALA A 86 -14.05 -25.95 -21.27
N ASP A 87 -13.94 -24.73 -20.74
CA ASP A 87 -13.10 -24.41 -19.59
C ASP A 87 -13.80 -24.59 -18.23
N PHE A 88 -15.14 -24.71 -18.20
CA PHE A 88 -15.91 -24.84 -16.96
C PHE A 88 -15.40 -25.93 -16.01
N PRO A 89 -15.18 -27.19 -16.47
CA PRO A 89 -14.70 -28.24 -15.57
C PRO A 89 -13.36 -27.89 -14.92
N ARG A 90 -12.48 -27.25 -15.67
CA ARG A 90 -11.17 -26.81 -15.17
C ARG A 90 -11.29 -25.60 -14.25
N ALA A 91 -12.11 -24.64 -14.61
CA ALA A 91 -12.26 -23.38 -13.84
C ALA A 91 -12.74 -23.65 -12.40
N PHE A 92 -13.66 -24.63 -12.22
CA PHE A 92 -14.29 -24.87 -10.92
C PHE A 92 -13.74 -26.07 -10.16
N ARG A 93 -13.08 -27.02 -10.81
CA ARG A 93 -12.41 -28.14 -10.12
C ARG A 93 -11.16 -27.67 -9.37
N PRO A 94 -11.05 -27.91 -8.04
CA PRO A 94 -9.83 -27.58 -7.29
C PRO A 94 -8.59 -28.27 -7.86
N ALA A 95 -7.46 -27.58 -7.85
CA ALA A 95 -6.15 -28.06 -8.32
C ALA A 95 -6.14 -28.57 -9.79
N ALA A 96 -7.10 -28.16 -10.60
CA ALA A 96 -7.05 -28.42 -12.05
C ALA A 96 -6.09 -27.42 -12.70
N VAL A 97 -4.85 -27.86 -12.88
CA VAL A 97 -3.76 -27.03 -13.43
C VAL A 97 -4.06 -26.65 -14.88
N PRO A 98 -3.89 -25.39 -15.28
CA PRO A 98 -4.08 -24.98 -16.68
C PRO A 98 -3.01 -25.61 -17.59
N PRO A 99 -3.36 -25.92 -18.85
CA PRO A 99 -2.40 -26.47 -19.82
C PRO A 99 -1.26 -25.50 -20.16
N ASP A 100 -1.58 -24.19 -20.20
CA ASP A 100 -0.59 -23.12 -20.30
C ASP A 100 -0.35 -22.50 -18.93
N ARG A 101 0.91 -22.55 -18.48
CA ARG A 101 1.41 -22.02 -17.20
C ARG A 101 2.29 -20.79 -17.39
N SER A 102 2.39 -20.27 -18.60
CA SER A 102 3.20 -19.10 -18.92
C SER A 102 2.62 -17.78 -18.41
N GLY A 103 1.32 -17.76 -18.10
CA GLY A 103 0.62 -16.57 -17.62
C GLY A 103 0.53 -16.44 -16.09
N LEU A 104 -0.44 -15.65 -15.60
CA LEU A 104 -0.62 -15.38 -14.17
C LEU A 104 -1.28 -16.55 -13.42
N CYS A 105 -2.04 -17.40 -14.11
CA CYS A 105 -2.83 -18.49 -13.53
C CYS A 105 -2.11 -19.83 -13.63
N GLU A 106 -1.23 -20.15 -12.69
CA GLU A 106 -0.35 -21.33 -12.77
C GLU A 106 -0.85 -22.55 -12.00
N PHE A 107 -1.58 -22.36 -10.90
CA PHE A 107 -1.85 -23.41 -9.92
C PHE A 107 -3.25 -24.01 -10.00
N GLY A 108 -4.17 -23.36 -10.72
CA GLY A 108 -5.58 -23.80 -10.83
C GLY A 108 -6.37 -23.75 -9.52
N MET A 109 -5.89 -22.97 -8.53
CA MET A 109 -6.49 -22.84 -7.20
C MET A 109 -7.02 -21.43 -6.90
N GLY A 110 -6.43 -20.38 -7.48
CA GLY A 110 -6.57 -18.99 -7.05
C GLY A 110 -8.00 -18.53 -6.76
N MET A 111 -8.89 -18.55 -7.76
CA MET A 111 -10.29 -18.13 -7.59
C MET A 111 -10.99 -18.91 -6.47
N LYS A 112 -10.84 -20.23 -6.45
CA LYS A 112 -11.51 -21.10 -5.48
C LYS A 112 -11.00 -20.87 -4.06
N SER A 113 -9.69 -20.77 -3.88
CA SER A 113 -9.09 -20.49 -2.58
C SER A 113 -9.46 -19.10 -2.07
N ALA A 114 -9.43 -18.09 -2.92
CA ALA A 114 -9.84 -16.73 -2.56
C ALA A 114 -11.34 -16.65 -2.21
N ALA A 115 -12.22 -17.26 -3.01
CA ALA A 115 -13.65 -17.25 -2.75
C ALA A 115 -14.01 -17.95 -1.44
N CYS A 116 -13.49 -19.15 -1.21
CA CYS A 116 -13.71 -19.89 0.06
C CYS A 116 -13.09 -19.20 1.27
N TRP A 117 -11.98 -18.45 1.09
CA TRP A 117 -11.39 -17.67 2.17
C TRP A 117 -12.27 -16.48 2.57
N PHE A 118 -12.90 -15.81 1.59
CA PHE A 118 -13.78 -14.68 1.86
C PHE A 118 -15.15 -15.08 2.38
N ALA A 119 -15.77 -16.12 1.82
CA ALA A 119 -17.20 -16.34 1.99
C ALA A 119 -17.59 -17.83 2.07
N PRO A 120 -18.61 -18.18 2.89
CA PRO A 120 -19.20 -19.51 2.92
C PRO A 120 -20.05 -19.78 1.67
N ARG A 121 -20.64 -18.75 1.06
CA ARG A 121 -21.43 -18.82 -0.15
C ARG A 121 -20.86 -17.87 -1.20
N TRP A 122 -20.74 -18.38 -2.43
CA TRP A 122 -20.29 -17.60 -3.54
C TRP A 122 -20.82 -18.14 -4.86
N SER A 123 -20.87 -17.28 -5.85
CA SER A 123 -21.33 -17.65 -7.20
C SER A 123 -20.47 -16.97 -8.26
N VAL A 124 -20.43 -17.63 -9.42
CA VAL A 124 -19.81 -17.08 -10.63
C VAL A 124 -20.85 -17.05 -11.73
N ARG A 125 -21.09 -15.88 -12.29
CA ARG A 125 -21.89 -15.67 -13.48
C ARG A 125 -20.97 -15.22 -14.60
N THR A 126 -21.03 -15.87 -15.75
CA THR A 126 -20.14 -15.58 -16.88
C THR A 126 -20.85 -15.74 -18.21
N SER A 127 -20.51 -14.90 -19.17
CA SER A 127 -20.87 -15.06 -20.59
C SER A 127 -19.55 -15.13 -21.36
N ALA A 128 -19.35 -16.22 -22.10
CA ALA A 128 -18.11 -16.37 -22.86
C ALA A 128 -18.26 -15.74 -24.24
N LEU A 129 -17.20 -15.10 -24.71
CA LEU A 129 -17.11 -14.54 -26.04
C LEU A 129 -17.47 -15.59 -27.11
N GLY A 130 -18.40 -15.28 -27.99
CA GLY A 130 -18.89 -16.18 -29.06
C GLY A 130 -19.95 -17.18 -28.60
N GLU A 131 -20.33 -17.23 -27.31
CA GLU A 131 -21.39 -18.13 -26.81
C GLU A 131 -22.66 -17.34 -26.49
N ALA A 132 -23.81 -17.74 -27.09
CA ALA A 132 -25.10 -17.05 -26.87
C ALA A 132 -25.78 -17.47 -25.53
N VAL A 133 -25.00 -17.74 -24.49
CA VAL A 133 -25.45 -18.24 -23.20
C VAL A 133 -24.62 -17.65 -22.07
N ALA A 134 -25.28 -17.09 -21.08
CA ALA A 134 -24.66 -16.77 -19.78
C ALA A 134 -24.93 -17.94 -18.83
N ARG A 135 -23.90 -18.35 -18.09
CA ARG A 135 -23.92 -19.45 -17.13
C ARG A 135 -23.68 -18.97 -15.72
N THR A 136 -24.41 -19.52 -14.77
CA THR A 136 -24.22 -19.27 -13.36
C THR A 136 -23.98 -20.59 -12.63
N ILE A 137 -22.96 -20.62 -11.78
CA ILE A 137 -22.69 -21.72 -10.86
C ILE A 137 -22.62 -21.16 -9.43
N ARG A 138 -23.22 -21.90 -8.47
CA ARG A 138 -23.31 -21.46 -7.07
C ARG A 138 -22.63 -22.47 -6.15
N PHE A 139 -21.89 -21.94 -5.19
CA PHE A 139 -21.21 -22.69 -4.16
C PHE A 139 -21.79 -22.33 -2.80
N ASP A 140 -22.33 -23.32 -2.10
CA ASP A 140 -22.61 -23.27 -0.67
C ASP A 140 -21.70 -24.29 -0.01
N ILE A 141 -20.61 -23.82 0.60
CA ILE A 141 -19.52 -24.67 1.08
C ILE A 141 -19.99 -25.60 2.19
N GLU A 142 -20.88 -25.13 3.07
CA GLU A 142 -21.40 -25.93 4.17
C GLU A 142 -22.23 -27.11 3.63
N ASN A 143 -23.15 -26.85 2.72
CA ASN A 143 -23.97 -27.89 2.10
C ASN A 143 -23.14 -28.85 1.25
N ILE A 144 -22.20 -28.32 0.44
CA ILE A 144 -21.31 -29.14 -0.40
C ILE A 144 -20.53 -30.15 0.45
N VAL A 145 -20.00 -29.71 1.59
CA VAL A 145 -19.19 -30.58 2.46
C VAL A 145 -20.06 -31.53 3.29
N THR A 146 -21.21 -31.08 3.78
CA THR A 146 -22.12 -31.90 4.61
C THR A 146 -22.74 -33.05 3.82
N ASP A 147 -23.16 -32.75 2.59
CA ASP A 147 -23.88 -33.69 1.72
C ASP A 147 -22.97 -34.39 0.72
N ASP A 148 -21.65 -34.20 0.81
CA ASP A 148 -20.61 -34.72 -0.11
C ASP A 148 -20.96 -34.48 -1.60
N ILE A 149 -21.42 -33.24 -1.93
CA ILE A 149 -21.86 -32.86 -3.28
C ILE A 149 -20.64 -32.75 -4.20
N GLN A 150 -20.51 -33.65 -5.15
CA GLN A 150 -19.37 -33.72 -6.06
C GLN A 150 -19.60 -32.98 -7.39
N GLU A 151 -20.85 -32.68 -7.74
CA GLU A 151 -21.24 -31.98 -8.96
C GLU A 151 -22.24 -30.87 -8.62
N LEU A 152 -22.07 -29.70 -9.25
CA LEU A 152 -22.95 -28.55 -9.10
C LEU A 152 -23.71 -28.31 -10.39
N GLU A 153 -24.99 -27.93 -10.28
CA GLU A 153 -25.82 -27.55 -11.41
C GLU A 153 -25.35 -26.22 -12.04
N ILE A 154 -25.41 -26.13 -13.35
CA ILE A 154 -25.14 -24.93 -14.13
C ILE A 154 -26.47 -24.34 -14.59
N GLU A 155 -26.77 -23.14 -14.10
CA GLU A 155 -27.94 -22.39 -14.58
C GLU A 155 -27.58 -21.68 -15.88
N GLU A 156 -28.34 -21.90 -16.94
CA GLU A 156 -28.13 -21.27 -18.23
C GLU A 156 -29.22 -20.24 -18.54
N GLN A 157 -28.78 -19.07 -19.05
CA GLN A 157 -29.67 -18.00 -19.51
C GLN A 157 -29.23 -17.55 -20.90
N ARG A 158 -30.17 -17.31 -21.80
CA ARG A 158 -29.89 -16.76 -23.14
C ARG A 158 -29.15 -15.41 -22.99
N ALA A 159 -28.10 -15.23 -23.75
CA ALA A 159 -27.31 -14.01 -23.88
C ALA A 159 -27.08 -13.71 -25.38
N GLN A 160 -26.51 -12.56 -25.68
CA GLN A 160 -25.97 -12.27 -27.01
C GLN A 160 -24.57 -12.84 -27.11
N ALA A 161 -24.16 -13.34 -28.25
CA ALA A 161 -22.86 -13.96 -28.45
C ALA A 161 -21.69 -12.96 -28.30
N GLU A 162 -21.97 -11.68 -28.45
CA GLU A 162 -21.06 -10.56 -28.27
C GLU A 162 -20.83 -10.19 -26.78
N HIS A 163 -21.74 -10.65 -25.89
CA HIS A 163 -21.59 -10.37 -24.46
C HIS A 163 -20.53 -11.26 -23.85
N HIS A 164 -19.54 -10.63 -23.23
CA HIS A 164 -18.46 -11.31 -22.56
C HIS A 164 -18.15 -10.64 -21.20
N PHE A 165 -18.16 -11.41 -20.14
CA PHE A 165 -17.86 -10.96 -18.79
C PHE A 165 -17.71 -12.13 -17.83
N THR A 166 -17.08 -11.88 -16.70
CA THR A 166 -17.18 -12.72 -15.50
C THR A 166 -17.56 -11.86 -14.30
N GLU A 167 -18.51 -12.32 -13.51
CA GLU A 167 -18.95 -11.69 -12.28
C GLU A 167 -18.89 -12.72 -11.15
N VAL A 168 -18.08 -12.45 -10.12
CA VAL A 168 -17.97 -13.25 -8.91
C VAL A 168 -18.66 -12.52 -7.78
N ILE A 169 -19.54 -13.21 -7.07
CA ILE A 169 -20.26 -12.67 -5.92
C ILE A 169 -19.94 -13.51 -4.70
N LEU A 170 -19.47 -12.86 -3.65
CA LEU A 170 -19.12 -13.46 -2.36
C LEU A 170 -20.15 -12.98 -1.34
N GLU A 171 -20.88 -13.89 -0.70
CA GLU A 171 -22.00 -13.58 0.20
C GLU A 171 -21.69 -14.03 1.63
N ASP A 172 -22.18 -13.25 2.61
CA ASP A 172 -21.92 -13.48 4.04
C ASP A 172 -20.43 -13.52 4.39
N THR A 173 -19.69 -12.57 3.84
CA THR A 173 -18.22 -12.60 3.89
C THR A 173 -17.68 -12.58 5.31
N PHE A 174 -16.73 -13.50 5.60
CA PHE A 174 -16.02 -13.60 6.88
C PHE A 174 -15.10 -12.40 7.13
N HIS A 175 -14.53 -11.85 6.07
CA HIS A 175 -13.51 -10.80 6.09
C HIS A 175 -13.99 -9.62 5.26
N VAL A 176 -14.57 -8.62 5.94
CA VAL A 176 -15.03 -7.39 5.29
C VAL A 176 -14.04 -6.27 5.56
N PRO A 177 -13.32 -5.78 4.53
CA PRO A 177 -12.48 -4.60 4.70
C PRO A 177 -13.34 -3.37 5.03
N VAL A 178 -13.00 -2.69 6.11
CA VAL A 178 -13.68 -1.45 6.54
C VAL A 178 -12.68 -0.36 6.94
N GLY A 179 -13.09 0.90 6.86
CA GLY A 179 -12.30 2.04 7.31
C GLY A 179 -10.93 2.11 6.63
N ARG A 180 -9.86 2.15 7.42
CA ARG A 180 -8.47 2.22 6.92
C ARG A 180 -8.04 1.04 6.06
N THR A 181 -8.61 -0.14 6.30
CA THR A 181 -8.29 -1.33 5.51
C THR A 181 -8.69 -1.17 4.05
N ILE A 182 -9.74 -0.39 3.76
CA ILE A 182 -10.16 -0.08 2.39
C ILE A 182 -9.08 0.71 1.64
N ASN A 183 -8.54 1.77 2.25
CA ASN A 183 -7.48 2.58 1.64
C ASN A 183 -6.20 1.76 1.44
N LYS A 184 -5.81 0.98 2.44
CA LYS A 184 -4.68 0.06 2.33
C LYS A 184 -4.88 -0.94 1.20
N LEU A 185 -6.09 -1.48 1.05
CA LEU A 185 -6.45 -2.42 -0.01
C LEU A 185 -6.36 -1.77 -1.40
N LYS A 186 -6.90 -0.55 -1.56
CA LYS A 186 -6.75 0.23 -2.80
C LYS A 186 -5.28 0.44 -3.15
N GLU A 187 -4.46 0.87 -2.19
CA GLU A 187 -3.03 1.10 -2.37
C GLU A 187 -2.29 -0.17 -2.81
N HIS A 188 -2.52 -1.30 -2.14
CA HIS A 188 -1.91 -2.57 -2.51
C HIS A 188 -2.37 -3.07 -3.89
N LEU A 189 -3.66 -3.00 -4.22
CA LEU A 189 -4.18 -3.40 -5.53
C LEU A 189 -3.61 -2.52 -6.65
N THR A 190 -3.53 -1.20 -6.43
CA THR A 190 -2.92 -0.27 -7.37
C THR A 190 -1.46 -0.65 -7.64
N ASP A 191 -0.70 -0.93 -6.60
CA ASP A 191 0.71 -1.33 -6.73
C ASP A 191 0.86 -2.69 -7.44
N ILE A 192 0.01 -3.67 -7.12
CA ILE A 192 0.07 -5.02 -7.70
C ILE A 192 -0.12 -4.96 -9.22
N TYR A 193 -1.02 -4.12 -9.70
CA TYR A 193 -1.38 -4.07 -11.12
C TYR A 193 -0.87 -2.85 -11.87
N ARG A 194 0.00 -2.04 -11.27
CA ARG A 194 0.47 -0.76 -11.85
C ARG A 194 1.13 -0.89 -13.22
N VAL A 195 1.77 -2.01 -13.52
CA VAL A 195 2.38 -2.26 -14.84
C VAL A 195 1.28 -2.34 -15.90
N PHE A 196 0.25 -3.15 -15.68
CA PHE A 196 -0.89 -3.28 -16.60
C PHE A 196 -1.68 -1.98 -16.75
N MET A 197 -1.83 -1.20 -15.66
CA MET A 197 -2.47 0.12 -15.72
C MET A 197 -1.64 1.12 -16.53
N ARG A 198 -0.33 1.17 -16.31
CA ARG A 198 0.60 2.06 -17.01
C ARG A 198 0.69 1.75 -18.50
N GLU A 199 0.60 0.48 -18.87
CA GLU A 199 0.54 0.02 -20.26
C GLU A 199 -0.83 0.22 -20.92
N GLY A 200 -1.82 0.67 -20.14
CA GLY A 200 -3.19 0.91 -20.63
C GLY A 200 -3.95 -0.38 -20.91
N LEU A 201 -3.53 -1.51 -20.37
CA LEU A 201 -4.18 -2.80 -20.54
C LEU A 201 -5.32 -3.01 -19.55
N LEU A 202 -5.21 -2.46 -18.33
CA LEU A 202 -6.16 -2.64 -17.23
C LEU A 202 -6.66 -1.31 -16.70
N GLU A 203 -7.97 -1.19 -16.54
CA GLU A 203 -8.64 -0.22 -15.70
C GLU A 203 -9.24 -0.93 -14.48
N LEU A 204 -8.70 -0.64 -13.30
CA LEU A 204 -9.19 -1.22 -12.05
C LEU A 204 -10.03 -0.19 -11.30
N TRP A 205 -11.27 -0.56 -10.99
CA TRP A 205 -12.23 0.27 -10.29
C TRP A 205 -12.56 -0.33 -8.94
N PHE A 206 -12.64 0.50 -7.92
CA PHE A 206 -12.95 0.09 -6.56
C PHE A 206 -14.05 0.98 -5.97
N LYS A 207 -15.23 0.42 -5.71
CA LYS A 207 -16.42 1.17 -5.25
C LYS A 207 -16.75 2.38 -6.15
N GLY A 208 -16.69 2.18 -7.47
CA GLY A 208 -16.96 3.22 -8.46
C GLY A 208 -15.85 4.26 -8.65
N GLU A 209 -14.74 4.16 -7.94
CA GLU A 209 -13.55 5.00 -8.09
C GLU A 209 -12.48 4.27 -8.90
N ARG A 210 -11.95 4.90 -9.95
CA ARG A 210 -10.84 4.36 -10.72
C ARG A 210 -9.56 4.46 -9.91
N LEU A 211 -8.84 3.36 -9.80
CA LEU A 211 -7.53 3.34 -9.18
C LEU A 211 -6.47 3.81 -10.19
N GLU A 212 -5.61 4.72 -9.76
CA GLU A 212 -4.53 5.29 -10.57
C GLU A 212 -3.20 5.17 -9.85
N TYR A 213 -2.16 4.80 -10.59
CA TYR A 213 -0.81 4.71 -10.05
C TYR A 213 0.01 5.93 -10.43
N GLU A 214 0.53 6.61 -9.43
CA GLU A 214 1.49 7.70 -9.61
C GLU A 214 2.91 7.21 -9.30
N SER A 215 3.81 7.38 -10.27
CA SER A 215 5.22 7.05 -10.07
C SER A 215 5.87 8.01 -9.06
N PRO A 216 6.62 7.48 -8.08
CA PRO A 216 7.31 8.33 -7.12
C PRO A 216 8.28 9.29 -7.83
N PRO A 217 8.38 10.57 -7.40
CA PRO A 217 9.35 11.49 -7.95
C PRO A 217 10.77 10.99 -7.70
N ILE A 218 11.61 11.07 -8.74
CA ILE A 218 13.02 10.67 -8.67
C ILE A 218 13.87 11.86 -8.29
N LEU A 219 14.82 11.65 -7.40
CA LEU A 219 15.78 12.66 -6.98
C LEU A 219 16.58 13.17 -8.17
N ILE A 220 16.56 14.50 -8.38
CA ILE A 220 17.41 15.22 -9.32
C ILE A 220 18.31 16.15 -8.52
N ALA A 221 19.59 15.81 -8.40
CA ALA A 221 20.54 16.55 -7.57
C ALA A 221 21.98 16.30 -8.03
N PRO A 222 22.93 17.20 -7.71
CA PRO A 222 24.35 16.91 -7.88
C PRO A 222 24.79 15.79 -6.93
N TYR A 223 25.91 15.17 -7.24
CA TYR A 223 26.53 14.22 -6.30
C TYR A 223 26.95 14.95 -5.02
N PHE A 224 26.56 14.41 -3.86
CA PHE A 224 26.74 15.12 -2.57
C PHE A 224 28.20 15.43 -2.23
N LYS A 225 29.15 14.65 -2.78
CA LYS A 225 30.60 14.88 -2.57
C LYS A 225 31.17 15.95 -3.51
N GLU A 226 30.52 16.23 -4.63
CA GLU A 226 31.00 17.15 -5.67
C GLU A 226 30.29 18.50 -5.57
N LYS A 227 30.89 19.42 -4.84
CA LYS A 227 30.34 20.78 -4.71
C LYS A 227 30.37 21.49 -6.06
N GLY A 228 29.20 21.92 -6.56
CA GLY A 228 29.07 22.64 -7.82
C GLY A 228 28.90 21.74 -9.06
N ALA A 229 28.86 20.44 -8.93
CA ALA A 229 28.53 19.54 -10.02
C ALA A 229 27.10 19.77 -10.54
N LEU A 230 26.88 19.44 -11.82
CA LEU A 230 25.55 19.49 -12.41
C LEU A 230 24.60 18.48 -11.74
N ALA A 231 23.35 18.88 -11.60
CA ALA A 231 22.31 17.97 -11.15
C ALA A 231 22.12 16.83 -12.15
N ARG A 232 21.97 15.62 -11.65
CA ARG A 232 21.70 14.41 -12.44
C ARG A 232 20.54 13.64 -11.82
N THR A 233 19.84 12.88 -12.66
CA THR A 233 18.74 12.01 -12.23
C THR A 233 19.31 10.76 -11.57
N TRP A 234 18.94 10.49 -10.34
CA TRP A 234 19.41 9.33 -9.57
C TRP A 234 18.55 8.11 -9.85
N ARG A 235 18.62 7.63 -11.09
CA ARG A 235 17.94 6.42 -11.58
C ARG A 235 18.94 5.58 -12.39
N LYS A 236 19.04 4.31 -12.04
CA LYS A 236 19.98 3.36 -12.65
C LYS A 236 19.23 2.15 -13.20
N PRO A 237 19.44 1.77 -14.46
CA PRO A 237 18.89 0.53 -14.99
C PRO A 237 19.51 -0.66 -14.26
N VAL A 238 18.76 -1.74 -14.13
CA VAL A 238 19.21 -3.04 -13.63
C VAL A 238 18.93 -4.05 -14.72
N ASP A 239 19.94 -4.84 -15.06
CA ASP A 239 19.82 -5.90 -16.05
C ASP A 239 20.85 -6.99 -15.72
N PHE A 240 20.38 -8.11 -15.18
CA PHE A 240 21.22 -9.24 -14.76
C PHE A 240 20.72 -10.52 -15.38
N ASP A 241 21.65 -11.30 -15.93
CA ASP A 241 21.43 -12.68 -16.38
C ASP A 241 22.17 -13.64 -15.44
N PHE A 242 21.42 -14.53 -14.79
CA PHE A 242 21.94 -15.54 -13.87
C PHE A 242 22.19 -16.88 -14.58
N GLY A 243 21.87 -16.98 -15.88
CA GLY A 243 21.85 -18.24 -16.60
C GLY A 243 20.64 -19.11 -16.24
N ALA A 244 20.57 -20.28 -16.86
CA ALA A 244 19.45 -21.23 -16.67
C ALA A 244 18.03 -20.65 -16.87
N GLY A 245 17.90 -19.53 -17.58
CA GLY A 245 16.64 -18.83 -17.82
C GLY A 245 16.19 -17.92 -16.68
N LEU A 246 17.06 -17.65 -15.71
CA LEU A 246 16.81 -16.69 -14.64
C LEU A 246 17.40 -15.32 -15.00
N SER A 247 16.58 -14.29 -15.01
CA SER A 247 17.04 -12.92 -15.23
C SER A 247 16.28 -11.91 -14.37
N VAL A 248 16.91 -10.76 -14.14
CA VAL A 248 16.30 -9.63 -13.42
C VAL A 248 16.54 -8.35 -14.20
N HIS A 249 15.49 -7.67 -14.59
CA HIS A 249 15.59 -6.40 -15.30
C HIS A 249 14.70 -5.33 -14.66
N GLY A 250 15.00 -4.04 -14.91
CA GLY A 250 14.22 -2.94 -14.39
C GLY A 250 15.05 -1.73 -14.02
N PHE A 251 14.80 -1.14 -12.86
CA PHE A 251 15.57 0.00 -12.38
C PHE A 251 15.57 0.12 -10.86
N ALA A 252 16.61 0.77 -10.36
CA ALA A 252 16.67 1.31 -9.02
C ALA A 252 16.85 2.84 -9.07
N ALA A 253 16.28 3.56 -8.11
CA ALA A 253 16.34 5.02 -8.07
C ALA A 253 16.29 5.54 -6.63
N LEU A 254 16.59 6.82 -6.47
CA LEU A 254 16.38 7.54 -5.22
C LEU A 254 15.17 8.45 -5.35
N ARG A 255 14.28 8.38 -4.35
CA ARG A 255 13.07 9.21 -4.32
C ARG A 255 13.31 10.55 -3.61
N GLU A 256 12.54 11.56 -4.00
CA GLU A 256 12.42 12.85 -3.34
C GLU A 256 10.93 13.24 -3.27
N PRO A 257 10.32 13.46 -2.11
CA PRO A 257 10.91 13.38 -0.76
C PRO A 257 11.19 11.93 -0.31
N ALA A 258 12.05 11.78 0.68
CA ALA A 258 12.30 10.50 1.34
C ALA A 258 11.03 10.01 2.08
N SER A 259 10.87 8.69 2.23
CA SER A 259 9.70 8.11 2.90
C SER A 259 10.06 6.79 3.55
N THR A 260 9.69 6.63 4.80
CA THR A 260 9.86 5.38 5.54
C THR A 260 8.90 4.28 5.10
N THR A 261 7.76 4.64 4.54
CA THR A 261 6.70 3.69 4.12
C THR A 261 6.78 3.33 2.65
N ARG A 262 7.07 4.30 1.77
CA ARG A 262 6.98 4.16 0.31
C ARG A 262 8.31 3.93 -0.42
N ALA A 263 9.42 3.74 0.30
CA ALA A 263 10.68 3.29 -0.27
C ALA A 263 10.73 1.75 -0.28
N GLY A 264 11.74 1.19 -0.90
CA GLY A 264 11.89 -0.25 -1.07
C GLY A 264 11.74 -0.68 -2.52
N PHE A 265 12.17 -1.89 -2.82
CA PHE A 265 11.97 -2.47 -4.14
C PHE A 265 10.59 -3.08 -4.26
N ALA A 266 10.07 -3.02 -5.46
CA ALA A 266 8.89 -3.72 -5.91
C ALA A 266 9.34 -4.82 -6.88
N LEU A 267 9.04 -6.07 -6.54
CA LEU A 267 9.48 -7.24 -7.28
C LEU A 267 8.32 -7.81 -8.09
N PHE A 268 8.49 -7.80 -9.41
CA PHE A 268 7.47 -8.21 -10.36
C PHE A 268 7.78 -9.56 -10.99
N ARG A 269 6.74 -10.27 -11.36
CA ARG A 269 6.81 -11.42 -12.23
C ARG A 269 5.69 -11.34 -13.25
N ARG A 270 6.05 -11.39 -14.54
CA ARG A 270 5.06 -11.30 -15.63
C ARG A 270 4.14 -10.09 -15.54
N GLY A 271 4.67 -8.93 -15.17
CA GLY A 271 3.93 -7.68 -14.99
C GLY A 271 3.12 -7.54 -13.69
N ARG A 272 2.93 -8.63 -12.92
CA ARG A 272 2.26 -8.61 -11.62
C ARG A 272 3.28 -8.41 -10.51
N LEU A 273 3.00 -7.49 -9.60
CA LEU A 273 3.81 -7.34 -8.38
C LEU A 273 3.58 -8.54 -7.46
N ILE A 274 4.67 -9.15 -7.04
CA ILE A 274 4.67 -10.29 -6.12
C ILE A 274 5.02 -9.83 -4.71
N GLN A 275 6.04 -8.98 -4.56
CA GLN A 275 6.52 -8.52 -3.27
C GLN A 275 6.87 -7.03 -3.32
N GLY A 276 6.47 -6.28 -2.31
CA GLY A 276 6.82 -4.87 -2.20
C GLY A 276 5.69 -3.89 -2.49
N SER A 277 4.41 -4.28 -2.30
CA SER A 277 3.26 -3.39 -2.45
C SER A 277 3.00 -2.54 -1.20
N GLY A 278 2.43 -1.36 -1.37
CA GLY A 278 2.01 -0.47 -0.30
C GLY A 278 3.15 -0.10 0.65
N ASP A 279 2.93 -0.30 1.93
CA ASP A 279 3.91 -0.08 2.99
C ASP A 279 4.88 -1.28 3.22
N GLU A 280 4.72 -2.37 2.45
CA GLU A 280 5.50 -3.61 2.56
C GLU A 280 6.64 -3.70 1.54
N GLY A 281 7.30 -2.58 1.20
CA GLY A 281 8.43 -2.55 0.26
C GLY A 281 9.50 -3.61 0.58
N TYR A 282 10.02 -4.29 -0.44
CA TYR A 282 11.13 -5.24 -0.26
C TYR A 282 12.41 -4.50 0.07
N ARG A 283 12.91 -4.68 1.29
CA ARG A 283 14.06 -3.93 1.83
C ARG A 283 15.06 -4.86 2.51
N PRO A 284 15.80 -5.66 1.75
CA PRO A 284 16.80 -6.54 2.32
C PRO A 284 17.88 -5.73 3.07
N PRO A 285 18.20 -6.09 4.34
CA PRO A 285 19.15 -5.35 5.16
C PRO A 285 20.56 -5.20 4.53
N HIS A 286 20.94 -6.16 3.71
CA HIS A 286 22.21 -6.15 3.00
C HIS A 286 22.38 -4.93 2.08
N ILE A 287 21.29 -4.42 1.49
CA ILE A 287 21.26 -3.24 0.61
C ILE A 287 20.79 -2.00 1.36
N PHE A 288 19.68 -2.11 2.09
CA PHE A 288 19.01 -0.97 2.73
C PHE A 288 19.64 -0.57 4.07
N GLY A 289 20.42 -1.45 4.70
CA GLY A 289 20.98 -1.22 6.03
C GLY A 289 19.91 -1.33 7.13
N GLN A 290 20.12 -0.58 8.21
CA GLN A 290 19.18 -0.56 9.34
C GLN A 290 17.91 0.21 8.99
N ALA A 291 16.80 -0.17 9.63
CA ALA A 291 15.55 0.58 9.55
C ALA A 291 15.77 2.06 9.90
N ASN A 292 15.08 2.93 9.16
CA ASN A 292 15.21 4.40 9.28
C ASN A 292 16.56 5.00 8.85
N SER A 293 17.48 4.24 8.25
CA SER A 293 18.64 4.85 7.57
C SER A 293 18.17 5.68 6.37
N TYR A 294 19.00 6.64 5.93
CA TYR A 294 18.67 7.44 4.75
C TYR A 294 18.56 6.59 3.47
N ARG A 295 19.33 5.54 3.37
CA ARG A 295 19.24 4.54 2.30
C ARG A 295 17.87 3.83 2.34
N TYR A 296 17.44 3.41 3.53
CA TYR A 296 16.16 2.76 3.76
C TYR A 296 14.95 3.62 3.34
N GLN A 297 15.09 4.95 3.39
CA GLN A 297 14.00 5.89 3.13
C GLN A 297 13.98 6.45 1.71
N ARG A 298 15.10 6.36 0.96
CA ARG A 298 15.23 6.94 -0.37
C ARG A 298 15.30 5.94 -1.50
N LEU A 299 15.92 4.79 -1.26
CA LEU A 299 16.10 3.79 -2.29
C LEU A 299 14.77 3.11 -2.63
N PHE A 300 14.43 3.08 -3.90
CA PHE A 300 13.27 2.37 -4.42
C PHE A 300 13.57 1.85 -5.83
N GLY A 301 12.70 1.00 -6.36
CA GLY A 301 12.84 0.53 -7.73
C GLY A 301 11.78 -0.49 -8.10
N GLU A 302 11.73 -0.79 -9.39
CA GLU A 302 10.92 -1.86 -9.98
C GLU A 302 11.86 -2.88 -10.60
N LEU A 303 11.77 -4.12 -10.13
CA LEU A 303 12.60 -5.23 -10.59
C LEU A 303 11.69 -6.36 -11.07
N HIS A 304 11.83 -6.75 -12.32
CA HIS A 304 11.12 -7.85 -12.96
C HIS A 304 12.01 -9.09 -12.93
N LEU A 305 11.50 -10.16 -12.36
CA LEU A 305 12.21 -11.41 -12.14
C LEU A 305 11.63 -12.47 -13.08
N ASP A 306 12.39 -12.85 -14.09
CA ASP A 306 12.01 -13.88 -15.04
C ASP A 306 12.63 -15.22 -14.68
N GLY A 307 11.86 -16.29 -14.85
CA GLY A 307 12.27 -17.66 -14.51
C GLY A 307 12.12 -18.03 -13.03
N PHE A 308 12.03 -17.07 -12.12
CA PHE A 308 11.87 -17.33 -10.67
C PHE A 308 10.48 -17.85 -10.34
N GLU A 309 10.40 -18.81 -9.44
CA GLU A 309 9.13 -19.33 -8.92
C GLU A 309 8.55 -18.44 -7.82
N VAL A 310 7.24 -18.53 -7.64
CA VAL A 310 6.50 -17.79 -6.60
C VAL A 310 5.72 -18.75 -5.69
N SER A 311 5.33 -18.29 -4.51
CA SER A 311 4.38 -18.97 -3.64
C SER A 311 3.03 -19.13 -4.34
N HIS A 312 2.21 -20.11 -3.94
CA HIS A 312 0.90 -20.33 -4.53
C HIS A 312 -0.09 -19.17 -4.26
N THR A 313 0.13 -18.39 -3.19
CA THR A 313 -0.60 -17.18 -2.82
C THR A 313 -0.03 -15.92 -3.49
N LYS A 314 1.06 -16.07 -4.23
CA LYS A 314 1.78 -14.99 -4.94
C LYS A 314 2.15 -13.80 -4.04
N ASP A 315 2.48 -14.08 -2.79
CA ASP A 315 2.89 -13.13 -1.75
C ASP A 315 4.40 -13.10 -1.51
N GLY A 316 5.17 -13.90 -2.24
CA GLY A 316 6.63 -13.95 -2.17
C GLY A 316 7.25 -14.80 -3.26
N PHE A 317 8.54 -14.55 -3.52
CA PHE A 317 9.37 -15.37 -4.40
C PHE A 317 9.93 -16.59 -3.66
N ARG A 318 10.05 -17.69 -4.36
CA ARG A 318 10.84 -18.85 -3.93
C ARG A 318 12.25 -18.65 -4.44
N TRP A 319 13.09 -18.06 -3.60
CA TRP A 319 14.45 -17.67 -3.97
C TRP A 319 15.41 -18.84 -4.02
N ASP A 320 15.14 -19.88 -3.23
CA ASP A 320 16.04 -21.01 -3.01
C ASP A 320 17.46 -20.49 -2.69
N GLU A 321 18.47 -20.88 -3.47
CA GLU A 321 19.86 -20.44 -3.30
C GLU A 321 20.20 -19.12 -4.03
N ASN A 322 19.26 -18.52 -4.76
CA ASN A 322 19.53 -17.39 -5.64
C ASN A 322 19.42 -16.01 -4.96
N GLU A 323 18.82 -15.90 -3.78
CA GLU A 323 18.60 -14.59 -3.13
C GLU A 323 19.94 -13.92 -2.79
N GLN A 324 20.86 -14.62 -2.16
CA GLN A 324 22.13 -14.04 -1.74
C GLN A 324 22.99 -13.58 -2.93
N PRO A 325 23.22 -14.37 -3.98
CA PRO A 325 23.90 -13.91 -5.19
C PRO A 325 23.24 -12.70 -5.85
N PHE A 326 21.90 -12.68 -5.92
CA PHE A 326 21.15 -11.54 -6.44
C PHE A 326 21.42 -10.27 -5.63
N LEU A 327 21.37 -10.34 -4.30
CA LEU A 327 21.59 -9.20 -3.42
C LEU A 327 23.02 -8.67 -3.48
N GLU A 328 24.00 -9.53 -3.65
CA GLU A 328 25.41 -9.16 -3.82
C GLU A 328 25.61 -8.41 -5.14
N LEU A 329 25.16 -8.97 -6.26
CA LEU A 329 25.24 -8.33 -7.57
C LEU A 329 24.50 -6.98 -7.59
N LEU A 330 23.30 -6.95 -7.02
CA LEU A 330 22.51 -5.72 -6.97
C LEU A 330 23.22 -4.64 -6.14
N LYS A 331 23.78 -4.99 -4.98
CA LYS A 331 24.52 -4.05 -4.15
C LYS A 331 25.73 -3.47 -4.85
N ASP A 332 26.55 -4.31 -5.49
CA ASP A 332 27.74 -3.88 -6.20
C ASP A 332 27.37 -2.98 -7.38
N HIS A 333 26.31 -3.32 -8.11
CA HIS A 333 25.78 -2.49 -9.17
C HIS A 333 25.32 -1.13 -8.66
N LEU A 334 24.55 -1.08 -7.55
CA LEU A 334 24.02 0.16 -6.99
C LEU A 334 25.09 1.06 -6.36
N ASP A 335 26.25 0.52 -6.01
CA ASP A 335 27.39 1.27 -5.42
C ASP A 335 28.52 1.54 -6.43
N SER A 336 28.35 1.18 -7.71
CA SER A 336 29.37 1.41 -8.74
C SER A 336 29.69 2.90 -8.92
N GLU A 337 30.92 3.23 -9.32
CA GLU A 337 31.46 4.60 -9.36
C GLU A 337 30.70 5.53 -10.31
N GLU A 338 30.13 5.02 -11.39
CA GLU A 338 29.43 5.82 -12.39
C GLU A 338 28.21 6.54 -11.82
N LEU A 339 27.37 5.83 -11.05
CA LEU A 339 26.19 6.37 -10.39
C LEU A 339 25.96 5.67 -9.03
N PRO A 340 26.68 6.07 -7.97
CA PRO A 340 26.67 5.39 -6.68
C PRO A 340 25.42 5.73 -5.88
N LEU A 341 24.31 5.04 -6.18
CA LEU A 341 23.01 5.28 -5.54
C LEU A 341 23.07 5.13 -4.03
N LEU A 342 23.76 4.09 -3.51
CA LEU A 342 23.84 3.84 -2.07
C LEU A 342 24.58 4.96 -1.33
N LYS A 343 25.70 5.42 -1.88
CA LYS A 343 26.47 6.53 -1.32
C LYS A 343 25.68 7.84 -1.38
N GLN A 344 25.02 8.12 -2.51
CA GLN A 344 24.17 9.30 -2.65
C GLN A 344 23.01 9.28 -1.66
N ALA A 345 22.32 8.14 -1.49
CA ALA A 345 21.22 8.02 -0.54
C ALA A 345 21.65 8.36 0.89
N GLU A 346 22.85 7.90 1.30
CA GLU A 346 23.38 8.16 2.63
C GLU A 346 23.89 9.60 2.82
N GLY A 347 24.53 10.17 1.79
CA GLY A 347 25.21 11.46 1.90
C GLY A 347 24.37 12.66 1.52
N TYR A 348 23.36 12.49 0.66
CA TYR A 348 22.54 13.60 0.20
C TYR A 348 21.60 14.09 1.30
N ARG A 349 21.62 15.43 1.49
CA ARG A 349 20.67 16.13 2.35
C ARG A 349 20.03 17.22 1.54
N SER A 350 18.71 17.23 1.47
CA SER A 350 17.98 18.33 0.86
C SER A 350 18.32 19.63 1.61
N ARG A 351 18.84 20.61 0.89
CA ARG A 351 19.14 21.94 1.44
C ARG A 351 17.91 22.82 1.21
N ALA A 352 17.00 22.84 2.19
CA ALA A 352 16.01 23.89 2.22
C ALA A 352 16.69 25.27 2.40
N PRO A 353 16.09 26.37 1.97
CA PRO A 353 16.57 27.72 2.27
C PRO A 353 16.46 27.96 3.79
N ARG A 354 17.50 27.53 4.51
CA ARG A 354 17.53 27.46 5.98
C ARG A 354 17.32 28.80 6.69
N GLY A 355 17.78 29.92 6.09
CA GLY A 355 17.82 31.19 6.82
C GLY A 355 16.43 31.71 7.21
N GLN A 356 15.47 31.73 6.30
CA GLN A 356 14.12 32.24 6.58
C GLN A 356 13.31 31.27 7.44
N LEU A 357 13.39 29.96 7.15
CA LEU A 357 12.73 28.93 7.95
C LEU A 357 13.26 28.86 9.38
N THR A 358 14.58 29.02 9.55
CA THR A 358 15.21 28.99 10.89
C THR A 358 14.75 30.16 11.75
N ALA A 359 14.70 31.38 11.20
CA ALA A 359 14.24 32.54 11.95
C ALA A 359 12.77 32.42 12.37
N ALA A 360 11.89 32.03 11.45
CA ALA A 360 10.47 31.79 11.76
C ALA A 360 10.27 30.65 12.77
N ALA A 361 11.04 29.57 12.63
CA ALA A 361 11.00 28.44 13.56
C ALA A 361 11.47 28.85 14.98
N GLN A 362 12.55 29.61 15.10
CA GLN A 362 13.04 30.10 16.39
C GLN A 362 12.00 30.97 17.09
N GLN A 363 11.39 31.90 16.37
CA GLN A 363 10.35 32.78 16.92
C GLN A 363 9.12 31.98 17.38
N ALA A 364 8.63 31.03 16.56
CA ALA A 364 7.49 30.19 16.89
C ALA A 364 7.75 29.30 18.09
N VAL A 365 8.95 28.69 18.19
CA VAL A 365 9.34 27.88 19.35
C VAL A 365 9.40 28.74 20.62
N SER A 366 10.05 29.90 20.56
CA SER A 366 10.14 30.80 21.72
C SER A 366 8.77 31.21 22.24
N SER A 367 7.91 31.75 21.36
CA SER A 367 6.57 32.21 21.73
C SER A 367 5.68 31.08 22.24
N THR A 368 5.72 29.91 21.59
CA THR A 368 4.93 28.74 22.04
C THR A 368 5.37 28.25 23.40
N THR A 369 6.68 28.12 23.63
CA THR A 369 7.21 27.62 24.92
C THR A 369 6.96 28.62 26.05
N GLU A 370 7.01 29.93 25.82
CA GLU A 370 6.66 30.96 26.80
C GLU A 370 5.16 30.86 27.19
N ALA A 371 4.28 30.68 26.21
CA ALA A 371 2.87 30.46 26.47
C ALA A 371 2.60 29.18 27.26
N MET A 372 3.30 28.08 26.93
CA MET A 372 3.20 26.82 27.66
C MET A 372 3.70 26.96 29.11
N GLN A 373 4.86 27.56 29.33
CA GLN A 373 5.40 27.78 30.67
C GLN A 373 4.46 28.61 31.58
N SER A 374 3.81 29.62 31.01
CA SER A 374 2.89 30.50 31.76
C SER A 374 1.55 29.85 32.05
N LYS A 375 1.03 29.01 31.16
CA LYS A 375 -0.36 28.52 31.22
C LYS A 375 -0.52 27.05 31.59
N LEU A 376 0.44 26.17 31.25
CA LEU A 376 0.31 24.73 31.56
C LEU A 376 0.13 24.44 33.06
N PRO A 377 0.82 25.12 34.01
CA PRO A 377 0.61 24.87 35.43
C PRO A 377 -0.83 25.12 35.91
N GLU A 378 -1.57 26.03 35.24
CA GLU A 378 -2.96 26.32 35.54
C GLU A 378 -3.92 25.30 34.90
N VAL A 379 -3.63 24.86 33.68
CA VAL A 379 -4.56 24.08 32.84
C VAL A 379 -4.44 22.57 33.06
N LEU A 380 -3.21 22.06 33.21
CA LEU A 380 -2.95 20.62 33.37
C LEU A 380 -3.67 19.97 34.55
N PRO A 381 -3.77 20.61 35.76
CA PRO A 381 -4.49 20.02 36.88
C PRO A 381 -5.99 19.82 36.59
N VAL A 382 -6.59 20.72 35.80
CA VAL A 382 -8.01 20.65 35.41
C VAL A 382 -8.27 19.50 34.46
N LEU A 383 -7.37 19.31 33.48
CA LEU A 383 -7.48 18.25 32.46
C LEU A 383 -7.17 16.85 33.03
N ALA A 384 -6.31 16.77 34.03
CA ALA A 384 -5.87 15.51 34.63
C ALA A 384 -6.86 14.91 35.65
N ALA A 385 -8.00 15.55 35.90
CA ALA A 385 -9.01 15.04 36.85
C ALA A 385 -9.81 13.82 36.35
N ALA A 386 -9.56 13.32 35.13
CA ALA A 386 -10.16 12.11 34.53
C ALA A 386 -9.12 10.99 34.36
N ASP A 387 -9.26 9.90 35.10
CA ASP A 387 -8.32 8.74 35.26
C ASP A 387 -8.24 7.76 34.05
N THR A 388 -7.31 6.94 33.82
CA THR A 388 -6.09 6.15 34.15
C THR A 388 -5.55 5.23 33.01
N VAL A 389 -4.26 4.93 33.02
CA VAL A 389 -3.36 3.82 32.54
C VAL A 389 -2.98 3.64 31.08
N GLU A 390 -1.68 3.83 30.72
CA GLU A 390 -0.92 3.10 29.69
C GLU A 390 0.62 3.24 29.71
N THR A 391 1.28 2.43 28.85
CA THR A 391 2.71 2.08 28.80
C THR A 391 3.59 3.02 27.95
N PRO A 392 4.91 3.18 28.23
CA PRO A 392 5.76 4.21 27.61
C PRO A 392 6.31 3.89 26.21
N SER A 393 6.59 4.94 25.43
CA SER A 393 7.10 4.91 24.06
C SER A 393 8.61 5.19 24.01
N GLN A 394 9.34 4.56 23.08
CA GLN A 394 10.80 4.70 22.89
C GLN A 394 11.20 6.06 22.29
N GLU A 395 12.43 6.53 22.61
CA GLU A 395 13.00 7.76 22.07
C GLU A 395 13.21 7.68 20.54
N PRO A 396 12.75 8.68 19.77
CA PRO A 396 13.03 8.76 18.33
C PRO A 396 14.49 9.17 18.06
N PRO A 397 15.09 8.74 16.93
CA PRO A 397 16.45 9.08 16.56
C PRO A 397 16.65 10.60 16.39
N PRO A 398 17.88 11.12 16.63
CA PRO A 398 18.18 12.53 16.45
C PRO A 398 18.05 12.97 14.99
N GLN A 399 17.38 14.10 14.76
CA GLN A 399 17.08 14.66 13.43
C GLN A 399 17.62 16.09 13.27
N PRO A 400 17.77 16.59 12.00
CA PRO A 400 18.17 17.96 11.74
C PRO A 400 17.17 18.97 12.33
N THR A 401 17.53 19.60 13.44
CA THR A 401 16.69 20.56 14.16
C THR A 401 16.82 21.95 13.56
N LEU A 402 15.68 22.61 13.27
CA LEU A 402 15.62 24.02 12.89
C LEU A 402 15.58 24.92 14.11
N ALA A 403 14.77 24.57 15.10
CA ALA A 403 14.66 25.28 16.36
C ALA A 403 14.19 24.31 17.45
N SER A 404 14.69 24.49 18.66
CA SER A 404 14.20 23.73 19.81
C SER A 404 14.28 24.53 21.09
N ARG A 405 13.43 24.20 22.04
CA ARG A 405 13.48 24.74 23.39
C ARG A 405 13.02 23.70 24.39
N ARG A 406 13.72 23.59 25.49
CA ARG A 406 13.37 22.76 26.65
C ARG A 406 13.02 23.64 27.85
N PHE A 407 11.99 23.22 28.60
CA PHE A 407 11.59 23.88 29.84
C PHE A 407 11.04 22.86 30.83
N ASP A 408 11.08 23.19 32.12
CA ASP A 408 10.61 22.32 33.18
C ASP A 408 9.36 22.94 33.84
N ILE A 409 8.39 22.08 34.15
CA ILE A 409 7.20 22.44 34.92
C ILE A 409 7.00 21.44 36.07
N ARG A 410 6.25 21.84 37.09
CA ARG A 410 5.83 20.95 38.16
C ARG A 410 4.36 20.61 38.04
N PHE A 411 4.05 19.33 37.95
CA PHE A 411 2.68 18.84 37.84
C PHE A 411 2.49 17.59 38.72
N ARG A 412 1.46 17.59 39.59
CA ARG A 412 1.19 16.50 40.57
C ARG A 412 2.46 16.12 41.39
N ASP A 413 3.16 17.11 41.93
CA ASP A 413 4.40 16.96 42.71
C ASP A 413 5.61 16.35 41.98
N ARG A 414 5.53 16.21 40.65
CA ARG A 414 6.61 15.73 39.80
C ARG A 414 7.13 16.81 38.85
N ALA A 415 8.44 16.73 38.58
CA ALA A 415 9.06 17.53 37.53
C ALA A 415 8.79 16.92 36.16
N TRP A 416 8.28 17.73 35.24
CA TRP A 416 8.16 17.40 33.81
C TRP A 416 9.15 18.25 33.03
N SER A 417 9.99 17.60 32.22
CA SER A 417 10.90 18.26 31.28
C SER A 417 10.32 18.16 29.87
N ILE A 418 9.78 19.26 29.37
CA ILE A 418 9.13 19.32 28.07
C ILE A 418 10.10 19.92 27.06
N HIS A 419 10.35 19.20 25.98
CA HIS A 419 11.18 19.62 24.87
C HIS A 419 10.31 19.79 23.62
N VAL A 420 10.28 21.00 23.08
CA VAL A 420 9.57 21.33 21.85
C VAL A 420 10.59 21.56 20.74
N GLU A 421 10.42 20.86 19.63
CA GLU A 421 11.37 20.86 18.53
C GLU A 421 10.65 21.01 17.19
N ILE A 422 11.21 21.85 16.31
CA ILE A 422 10.84 21.94 14.91
C ILE A 422 11.98 21.37 14.08
N THR A 423 11.67 20.37 13.26
CA THR A 423 12.65 19.67 12.44
C THR A 423 12.36 19.90 10.95
N TYR A 424 13.39 19.67 10.13
CA TYR A 424 13.25 19.59 8.68
C TYR A 424 14.02 18.35 8.20
N ASP A 425 13.37 17.21 8.25
CA ASP A 425 13.89 15.98 7.68
C ASP A 425 12.86 15.43 6.65
N PRO A 426 13.19 15.44 5.35
CA PRO A 426 12.31 14.89 4.31
C PRO A 426 12.00 13.39 4.50
N ALA A 427 12.74 12.72 5.36
CA ALA A 427 12.51 11.32 5.71
C ALA A 427 11.42 11.13 6.76
N GLU A 428 11.07 12.16 7.54
CA GLU A 428 10.02 12.07 8.54
C GLU A 428 8.64 12.11 7.89
N SER A 429 7.92 11.02 8.02
CA SER A 429 6.57 10.86 7.45
C SER A 429 5.46 11.38 8.37
N GLN A 430 5.78 11.67 9.63
CA GLN A 430 4.80 12.14 10.60
C GLN A 430 4.88 13.67 10.76
N TRP A 431 3.72 14.31 10.75
CA TRP A 431 3.65 15.75 11.03
C TRP A 431 3.99 16.07 12.48
N LEU A 432 3.47 15.27 13.42
CA LEU A 432 3.68 15.42 14.86
C LEU A 432 4.18 14.11 15.45
N VAL A 433 5.36 14.14 16.05
CA VAL A 433 5.94 13.02 16.80
C VAL A 433 5.92 13.37 18.28
N LEU A 434 5.49 12.43 19.10
CA LEU A 434 5.50 12.52 20.56
C LEU A 434 6.31 11.37 21.13
N SER A 435 7.31 11.69 21.96
CA SER A 435 7.99 10.75 22.82
C SER A 435 7.72 11.11 24.28
N ASP A 436 7.49 10.12 25.10
CA ASP A 436 7.18 10.24 26.52
C ASP A 436 7.89 9.13 27.27
N SER A 437 8.83 9.50 28.17
CA SER A 437 9.59 8.53 28.96
C SER A 437 8.73 7.74 29.96
N GLY A 438 7.48 8.15 30.13
CA GLY A 438 6.64 7.63 31.19
C GLY A 438 7.13 8.02 32.59
N GLU A 439 6.59 7.33 33.58
CA GLU A 439 6.97 7.57 34.98
C GLU A 439 8.21 6.74 35.36
N ILE A 440 9.35 7.39 35.49
CA ILE A 440 10.58 6.82 36.06
C ILE A 440 10.73 7.35 37.50
N ARG A 441 11.04 6.46 38.43
CA ARG A 441 11.21 6.82 39.84
C ARG A 441 12.42 7.73 39.99
N ASP A 442 12.24 8.88 40.67
CA ASP A 442 13.26 9.89 40.97
C ASP A 442 13.85 10.68 39.77
N GLU A 443 13.31 10.54 38.55
CA GLU A 443 13.67 11.34 37.38
C GLU A 443 12.53 12.22 36.91
N PRO A 444 12.81 13.42 36.32
CA PRO A 444 11.80 14.21 35.65
C PRO A 444 11.27 13.44 34.44
N ARG A 445 9.94 13.44 34.26
CA ARG A 445 9.28 12.87 33.07
C ARG A 445 9.68 13.69 31.85
N LYS A 446 10.28 13.06 30.85
CA LYS A 446 10.71 13.71 29.61
C LYS A 446 9.60 13.56 28.56
N ILE A 447 9.18 14.69 28.00
CA ILE A 447 8.16 14.76 26.95
C ILE A 447 8.78 15.52 25.79
N ASP A 448 9.05 14.83 24.68
CA ASP A 448 9.57 15.45 23.47
C ASP A 448 8.44 15.58 22.43
N ILE A 449 8.17 16.81 22.01
CA ILE A 449 7.15 17.21 21.05
C ILE A 449 7.87 17.72 19.80
N ARG A 450 7.80 16.99 18.71
CA ARG A 450 8.49 17.30 17.47
C ARG A 450 7.51 17.55 16.34
N LEU A 451 7.68 18.71 15.68
CA LEU A 451 6.90 19.11 14.50
C LEU A 451 7.79 19.09 13.25
N SER A 452 7.39 18.31 12.24
CA SER A 452 8.16 18.21 10.99
C SER A 452 7.69 19.25 9.96
N MET A 453 8.60 20.16 9.59
CA MET A 453 8.40 21.14 8.50
C MET A 453 8.54 20.53 7.11
N ALA A 454 9.12 19.33 7.00
CA ALA A 454 9.24 18.61 5.74
C ALA A 454 7.99 17.80 5.39
N HIS A 455 7.05 17.67 6.34
CA HIS A 455 5.78 16.98 6.08
C HIS A 455 5.01 17.66 4.92
N PRO A 456 4.38 16.91 3.99
CA PRO A 456 3.69 17.46 2.82
C PRO A 456 2.68 18.57 3.15
N PHE A 457 1.93 18.43 4.23
CA PHE A 457 1.01 19.47 4.71
C PHE A 457 1.75 20.77 5.08
N MET A 458 2.90 20.70 5.78
CA MET A 458 3.68 21.87 6.18
C MET A 458 4.36 22.54 5.00
N THR A 459 4.93 21.76 4.08
CA THR A 459 5.56 22.30 2.87
C THR A 459 4.57 23.04 2.00
N ARG A 460 3.29 22.66 2.04
CA ARG A 460 2.26 23.26 1.21
C ARG A 460 1.55 24.45 1.87
N PHE A 461 1.19 24.32 3.14
CA PHE A 461 0.31 25.29 3.80
C PHE A 461 0.99 26.16 4.85
N ALA A 462 2.16 25.78 5.37
CA ALA A 462 2.84 26.52 6.42
C ALA A 462 3.94 27.47 5.92
N GLN A 463 4.02 27.76 4.61
CA GLN A 463 5.02 28.69 4.05
C GLN A 463 4.72 30.18 4.32
N SER A 464 3.62 30.51 4.99
CA SER A 464 3.08 31.86 5.12
C SER A 464 3.54 32.62 6.38
N GLY A 465 4.81 32.54 6.75
CA GLY A 465 5.40 33.38 7.80
C GLY A 465 5.27 32.85 9.22
N ALA A 466 5.85 33.62 10.18
CA ALA A 466 6.00 33.20 11.58
C ALA A 466 4.68 33.00 12.31
N GLU A 467 3.66 33.82 12.03
CA GLU A 467 2.36 33.77 12.75
C GLU A 467 1.59 32.47 12.45
N GLY A 468 1.60 31.99 11.21
CA GLY A 468 0.94 30.73 10.85
C GLY A 468 1.63 29.52 11.48
N LEU A 469 2.96 29.53 11.53
CA LEU A 469 3.75 28.46 12.14
C LEU A 469 3.54 28.38 13.66
N GLU A 470 3.43 29.53 14.34
CA GLU A 470 3.18 29.58 15.77
C GLU A 470 1.81 28.96 16.11
N GLY A 471 0.76 29.31 15.36
CA GLY A 471 -0.58 28.72 15.56
C GLY A 471 -0.56 27.20 15.43
N LEU A 472 0.10 26.68 14.39
CA LEU A 472 0.22 25.23 14.16
C LEU A 472 1.03 24.54 15.27
N LEU A 473 2.14 25.15 15.72
CA LEU A 473 2.94 24.60 16.80
C LEU A 473 2.18 24.54 18.13
N ARG A 474 1.36 25.56 18.42
CA ARG A 474 0.50 25.57 19.63
C ARG A 474 -0.55 24.46 19.57
N VAL A 475 -1.18 24.24 18.42
CA VAL A 475 -2.13 23.13 18.22
C VAL A 475 -1.45 21.78 18.37
N ALA A 476 -0.28 21.61 17.74
CA ALA A 476 0.50 20.38 17.83
C ALA A 476 0.89 20.05 19.28
N ALA A 477 1.36 21.06 20.03
CA ALA A 477 1.71 20.90 21.44
C ALA A 477 0.49 20.54 22.31
N ALA A 478 -0.66 21.16 22.07
CA ALA A 478 -1.89 20.84 22.79
C ALA A 478 -2.34 19.39 22.53
N ILE A 479 -2.27 18.90 21.28
CA ILE A 479 -2.61 17.52 20.92
C ILE A 479 -1.64 16.54 21.61
N ALA A 480 -0.34 16.82 21.59
CA ALA A 480 0.66 15.97 22.23
C ALA A 480 0.44 15.86 23.73
N LEU A 481 0.21 16.97 24.40
CA LEU A 481 -0.05 16.99 25.84
C LEU A 481 -1.40 16.32 26.19
N ALA A 482 -2.44 16.51 25.39
CA ALA A 482 -3.70 15.81 25.57
C ALA A 482 -3.54 14.28 25.44
N GLU A 483 -2.69 13.81 24.53
CA GLU A 483 -2.34 12.38 24.43
C GLU A 483 -1.64 11.87 25.68
N VAL A 484 -0.66 12.62 26.23
CA VAL A 484 0.02 12.26 27.48
C VAL A 484 -0.98 12.16 28.64
N LEU A 485 -1.86 13.16 28.78
CA LEU A 485 -2.88 13.15 29.81
C LEU A 485 -3.91 12.02 29.65
N ALA A 486 -4.29 11.72 28.43
CA ALA A 486 -5.18 10.60 28.15
C ALA A 486 -4.55 9.24 28.47
N ARG A 487 -3.24 9.09 28.25
CA ARG A 487 -2.48 7.91 28.71
C ARG A 487 -2.49 7.80 30.23
N ASP A 488 -2.20 8.89 30.92
CA ASP A 488 -2.25 8.96 32.38
C ASP A 488 -3.66 8.68 32.92
N ALA A 489 -4.69 9.02 32.13
CA ALA A 489 -6.07 8.69 32.41
C ALA A 489 -6.47 7.27 31.99
N GLY A 490 -5.57 6.43 31.47
CA GLY A 490 -5.77 5.02 31.13
C GLY A 490 -6.47 4.75 29.82
N VAL A 491 -6.47 5.72 28.93
CA VAL A 491 -6.95 5.50 27.57
C VAL A 491 -5.93 4.64 26.81
N ARG A 492 -6.23 3.36 26.62
CA ARG A 492 -5.31 2.37 26.01
C ARG A 492 -4.86 2.71 24.59
N THR A 493 -5.57 3.56 23.89
CA THR A 493 -5.30 3.95 22.50
C THR A 493 -5.13 5.45 22.32
N ALA A 494 -4.64 6.15 23.34
CA ALA A 494 -4.52 7.60 23.34
C ALA A 494 -3.76 8.15 22.11
N GLY A 495 -2.70 7.47 21.68
CA GLY A 495 -1.91 7.84 20.48
C GLY A 495 -2.63 7.65 19.14
N THR A 496 -3.81 7.04 19.12
CA THR A 496 -4.56 6.80 17.88
C THR A 496 -5.00 8.09 17.21
N ILE A 497 -5.44 9.09 17.99
CA ILE A 497 -5.85 10.39 17.45
C ILE A 497 -4.69 11.08 16.73
N ARG A 498 -3.51 11.12 17.33
CA ARG A 498 -2.32 11.72 16.72
C ARG A 498 -1.87 10.96 15.47
N ARG A 499 -1.85 9.63 15.53
CA ARG A 499 -1.54 8.79 14.35
C ARG A 499 -2.54 9.04 13.22
N ASN A 500 -3.84 9.03 13.54
CA ASN A 500 -4.88 9.30 12.55
C ASN A 500 -4.75 10.70 11.94
N MET A 501 -4.42 11.69 12.76
CA MET A 501 -4.20 13.05 12.29
C MET A 501 -2.99 13.14 11.37
N ASN A 502 -1.87 12.51 11.69
CA ASN A 502 -0.70 12.45 10.82
C ASN A 502 -1.05 11.84 9.46
N ASP A 503 -1.82 10.72 9.48
CA ASP A 503 -2.24 10.05 8.26
C ASP A 503 -3.21 10.92 7.43
N ILE A 504 -4.21 11.54 8.07
CA ILE A 504 -5.16 12.44 7.39
C ILE A 504 -4.45 13.66 6.79
N LEU A 505 -3.55 14.28 7.55
CA LEU A 505 -2.78 15.43 7.07
C LEU A 505 -1.88 15.07 5.88
N ARG A 506 -1.30 13.87 5.91
CA ARG A 506 -0.45 13.38 4.82
C ARG A 506 -1.27 13.01 3.58
N ASP A 507 -2.33 12.21 3.78
CA ASP A 507 -2.96 11.47 2.70
C ASP A 507 -4.20 12.18 2.11
N ALA A 508 -4.85 13.06 2.89
CA ALA A 508 -6.05 13.76 2.42
C ALA A 508 -5.89 15.28 2.35
N LEU A 509 -5.21 15.88 3.33
CA LEU A 509 -5.17 17.35 3.47
C LEU A 509 -3.87 17.97 2.94
N SER A 510 -2.96 17.19 2.37
CA SER A 510 -1.77 17.69 1.67
C SER A 510 -1.97 17.85 0.17
N GLU A 511 -3.09 17.37 -0.39
CA GLU A 511 -3.40 17.54 -1.81
C GLU A 511 -3.79 18.98 -2.17
N ALA A 512 -3.48 19.42 -3.42
CA ALA A 512 -3.98 20.70 -3.93
C ALA A 512 -5.49 20.61 -4.11
N PRO A 513 -6.24 21.68 -3.79
CA PRO A 513 -7.57 21.79 -4.33
C PRO A 513 -7.49 21.68 -5.86
N GLN A 514 -8.22 20.72 -6.43
CA GLN A 514 -8.33 20.65 -7.89
C GLN A 514 -8.86 21.99 -8.39
N PRO A 515 -8.24 22.59 -9.43
CA PRO A 515 -8.83 23.77 -10.05
C PRO A 515 -10.26 23.41 -10.48
N PRO A 516 -11.24 24.30 -10.29
CA PRO A 516 -12.62 24.04 -10.71
C PRO A 516 -12.57 23.55 -12.15
N ALA A 517 -13.23 22.42 -12.42
CA ALA A 517 -13.36 21.89 -13.76
C ALA A 517 -13.90 23.02 -14.64
N PHE A 518 -13.11 23.47 -15.60
CA PHE A 518 -13.60 24.40 -16.62
C PHE A 518 -14.73 23.65 -17.31
N GLU A 519 -15.98 23.98 -16.99
CA GLU A 519 -17.12 23.63 -17.80
C GLU A 519 -16.78 24.04 -19.23
N ASN A 520 -16.78 23.07 -20.13
CA ASN A 520 -16.58 23.28 -21.54
C ASN A 520 -17.53 24.38 -22.02
N SER A 521 -17.02 25.58 -22.16
CA SER A 521 -17.72 26.65 -22.84
C SER A 521 -17.95 26.20 -24.30
N PRO A 522 -19.17 26.29 -24.84
CA PRO A 522 -19.48 25.73 -26.14
C PRO A 522 -18.64 26.43 -27.22
N ARG A 523 -17.75 25.68 -27.86
CA ARG A 523 -17.12 26.03 -29.12
C ARG A 523 -18.21 26.16 -30.20
N GLY A 524 -18.71 27.36 -30.37
CA GLY A 524 -19.67 27.61 -31.47
C GLY A 524 -20.23 29.00 -31.52
N GLN A 525 -19.38 30.04 -31.60
CA GLN A 525 -19.77 31.36 -32.18
C GLN A 525 -18.55 32.27 -32.28
N MET A 526 -17.65 31.97 -33.22
CA MET A 526 -16.70 32.95 -33.72
C MET A 526 -16.27 32.63 -35.17
N ARG A 527 -17.26 32.66 -36.03
CA ARG A 527 -17.06 32.73 -37.48
C ARG A 527 -18.12 33.66 -38.05
N ARG A 528 -17.98 34.95 -37.81
CA ARG A 528 -18.62 36.06 -38.54
C ARG A 528 -18.08 37.35 -37.95
N TYR A 529 -16.93 37.77 -38.42
CA TYR A 529 -16.42 39.15 -38.41
C TYR A 529 -14.96 39.12 -38.91
N LEU A 530 -14.82 38.85 -40.21
CA LEU A 530 -13.70 39.26 -41.06
C LEU A 530 -14.13 38.91 -42.48
N GLU A 531 -14.96 39.78 -43.02
CA GLU A 531 -14.98 40.27 -44.40
C GLU A 531 -14.87 41.78 -44.34
#